data_ec3e4d797195fda3ab23591dc5fc0c41
#
_entry.id   ec3e4d797195fda3ab23591dc5fc0c41
#
_cell.length_a   1.000
_cell.length_b   1.000
_cell.length_c   1.000
_cell.angle_alpha   90.00
_cell.angle_beta   90.00
_cell.angle_gamma   90.00
#
_symmetry.space_group_name_H-M   'P 1'
#
loop_
_entity.id
_entity.type
_entity.pdbx_description
1 polymer ?
#
loop_
_entity_poly.entity_id
_entity_poly.type
_entity_poly.pdbx_seq_one_letter_code
_entity_poly.pdbx_strand_id
1 'polypeptide(L)'
;MKITNKVAILISWPRELDMFLEFAKSIKGYIIVVDDLVYTQNERFENGKKILNLLNNKKIEYVLLSQVIGKIKYKVVFSTAEAYQEKVTYYSYFKYIYSISIGSFIQLSGLSRLFVNFFSHPLTGGGINAKTFIRHPVEREIGIKIIKYPKGLDINKALYPKNQWRSIFDYYLCHSEIDCNLITDKFPEAKCIKIGYPKYNSLLPEDSAKNIIYGDIASINPSKPLILWMPTLIKINGEIIDNIKVWSPVISRLLDKFNVLISLHPKLVVLEPEIANYLAELGLLVDVKKGRNLSVLYQASDLVLCDYGASVLSAVYMKKKLILLNSPSEKYINWRGERKYVDDDVRKEVSAFNLNDGVDLIKQINNDIKYNNISKRNSLKWRYFGKDCKYENTKEIFDKLIN
;
A
#
# COMPACT_ATOMS: atom_id res chain seq x y z
N MET A 1 21.59 14.86 23.84
CA MET A 1 21.06 14.26 22.57
C MET A 1 21.74 14.96 21.40
N LYS A 2 22.37 14.19 20.49
CA LYS A 2 23.08 14.73 19.31
C LYS A 2 22.08 15.04 18.20
N ILE A 3 22.10 16.22 17.65
CA ILE A 3 21.30 16.60 16.47
C ILE A 3 22.12 16.34 15.20
N THR A 4 21.52 15.75 14.19
CA THR A 4 22.14 15.50 12.88
C THR A 4 21.29 16.08 11.75
N ASN A 5 21.94 16.58 10.72
CA ASN A 5 21.27 17.08 9.51
C ASN A 5 20.80 15.97 8.56
N LYS A 6 21.06 14.70 8.90
CA LYS A 6 20.61 13.55 8.09
C LYS A 6 19.09 13.42 8.11
N VAL A 7 18.57 12.84 7.05
CA VAL A 7 17.18 12.40 6.92
C VAL A 7 17.08 10.93 7.35
N ALA A 8 16.17 10.62 8.25
CA ALA A 8 15.90 9.24 8.65
C ALA A 8 14.63 8.70 8.01
N ILE A 9 14.66 7.43 7.63
CA ILE A 9 13.51 6.69 7.14
C ILE A 9 13.27 5.55 8.11
N LEU A 10 12.20 5.64 8.91
CA LEU A 10 11.85 4.66 9.92
C LEU A 10 11.04 3.51 9.31
N ILE A 11 11.55 2.29 9.43
CA ILE A 11 10.97 1.08 8.83
C ILE A 11 10.69 0.05 9.91
N SER A 12 9.47 -0.48 9.92
CA SER A 12 9.02 -1.54 10.84
C SER A 12 8.58 -2.82 10.12
N TRP A 13 8.35 -2.75 8.80
CA TRP A 13 7.86 -3.88 8.00
C TRP A 13 8.64 -4.03 6.70
N PRO A 14 8.93 -5.26 6.24
CA PRO A 14 9.66 -5.48 4.97
C PRO A 14 9.02 -4.80 3.76
N ARG A 15 7.68 -4.73 3.72
CA ARG A 15 6.93 -4.05 2.65
C ARG A 15 7.19 -2.54 2.57
N GLU A 16 7.56 -1.91 3.70
CA GLU A 16 7.87 -0.49 3.74
C GLU A 16 9.21 -0.22 3.06
N LEU A 17 10.15 -1.16 3.13
CA LEU A 17 11.44 -1.03 2.47
C LEU A 17 11.28 -0.84 0.96
N ASP A 18 10.45 -1.65 0.30
CA ASP A 18 10.20 -1.52 -1.14
C ASP A 18 9.56 -0.17 -1.51
N MET A 19 8.68 0.34 -0.65
CA MET A 19 8.05 1.64 -0.85
C MET A 19 9.06 2.78 -0.69
N PHE A 20 9.88 2.72 0.36
CA PHE A 20 10.82 3.77 0.69
C PHE A 20 12.08 3.76 -0.16
N LEU A 21 12.54 2.63 -0.67
CA LEU A 21 13.76 2.59 -1.48
C LEU A 21 13.63 3.38 -2.77
N GLU A 22 12.49 3.32 -3.44
CA GLU A 22 12.26 4.16 -4.63
C GLU A 22 12.21 5.65 -4.29
N PHE A 23 11.55 5.96 -3.20
CA PHE A 23 11.49 7.30 -2.65
C PHE A 23 12.86 7.80 -2.17
N ALA A 24 13.64 6.96 -1.48
CA ALA A 24 14.94 7.30 -0.93
C ALA A 24 15.97 7.70 -2.00
N LYS A 25 15.83 7.18 -3.22
CA LYS A 25 16.68 7.59 -4.37
C LYS A 25 16.62 9.10 -4.65
N SER A 26 15.52 9.76 -4.26
CA SER A 26 15.34 11.21 -4.40
C SER A 26 15.97 12.01 -3.26
N ILE A 27 16.42 11.36 -2.18
CA ILE A 27 16.92 12.03 -0.97
C ILE A 27 18.43 11.81 -0.85
N LYS A 28 19.19 12.89 -0.80
CA LYS A 28 20.62 12.82 -0.52
C LYS A 28 20.88 12.61 0.98
N GLY A 29 21.77 11.67 1.31
CA GLY A 29 22.26 11.48 2.68
C GLY A 29 21.20 10.97 3.67
N TYR A 30 20.30 10.10 3.21
CA TYR A 30 19.36 9.41 4.10
C TYR A 30 20.01 8.27 4.87
N ILE A 31 19.39 7.87 5.96
CA ILE A 31 19.72 6.66 6.72
C ILE A 31 18.44 5.88 7.01
N ILE A 32 18.51 4.57 6.88
CA ILE A 32 17.42 3.69 7.30
C ILE A 32 17.51 3.47 8.80
N VAL A 33 16.43 3.71 9.52
CA VAL A 33 16.27 3.35 10.94
C VAL A 33 15.35 2.15 11.00
N VAL A 34 15.87 1.02 11.45
CA VAL A 34 15.09 -0.23 11.55
C VAL A 34 14.49 -0.33 12.95
N ASP A 35 13.20 -0.52 13.02
CA ASP A 35 12.48 -0.77 14.27
C ASP A 35 12.81 -2.17 14.81
N ASP A 36 13.73 -2.23 15.75
CA ASP A 36 14.12 -3.42 16.50
C ASP A 36 13.47 -3.50 17.88
N LEU A 37 12.68 -2.50 18.23
CA LEU A 37 11.98 -2.41 19.53
C LEU A 37 10.64 -3.14 19.54
N VAL A 38 10.44 -4.04 18.61
CA VAL A 38 9.21 -4.81 18.54
C VAL A 38 9.25 -5.98 19.49
N TYR A 39 8.50 -5.87 20.52
CA TYR A 39 8.40 -6.85 21.57
C TYR A 39 7.21 -7.77 21.36
N THR A 40 7.45 -9.06 21.48
CA THR A 40 6.47 -10.07 21.85
C THR A 40 5.62 -10.73 20.77
N GLN A 41 5.82 -10.45 19.49
CA GLN A 41 5.21 -11.30 18.46
C GLN A 41 6.27 -11.89 17.54
N ASN A 42 6.32 -13.22 17.47
CA ASN A 42 7.22 -13.97 16.60
C ASN A 42 7.22 -13.44 15.15
N GLU A 43 6.05 -13.03 14.65
CA GLU A 43 5.91 -12.48 13.30
C GLU A 43 6.70 -11.17 13.09
N ARG A 44 6.74 -10.28 14.10
CA ARG A 44 7.47 -9.02 13.96
C ARG A 44 8.97 -9.18 14.13
N PHE A 45 9.40 -10.06 15.02
CA PHE A 45 10.81 -10.42 15.17
C PHE A 45 11.36 -10.99 13.86
N GLU A 46 10.63 -11.90 13.23
CA GLU A 46 10.99 -12.43 11.91
C GLU A 46 10.99 -11.34 10.82
N ASN A 47 10.10 -10.35 10.89
CA ASN A 47 10.09 -9.22 9.97
C ASN A 47 11.32 -8.34 10.15
N GLY A 48 11.78 -8.09 11.38
CA GLY A 48 13.02 -7.37 11.65
C GLY A 48 14.23 -8.07 10.99
N LYS A 49 14.37 -9.38 11.19
CA LYS A 49 15.41 -10.17 10.52
C LYS A 49 15.33 -10.09 8.99
N LYS A 50 14.12 -10.16 8.42
CA LYS A 50 13.92 -10.03 6.98
C LYS A 50 14.34 -8.65 6.46
N ILE A 51 14.03 -7.57 7.18
CA ILE A 51 14.47 -6.22 6.83
C ILE A 51 15.99 -6.14 6.83
N LEU A 52 16.64 -6.61 7.89
CA LEU A 52 18.12 -6.58 8.02
C LEU A 52 18.79 -7.38 6.89
N ASN A 53 18.30 -8.57 6.58
CA ASN A 53 18.80 -9.38 5.49
C ASN A 53 18.66 -8.67 4.13
N LEU A 54 17.52 -8.02 3.88
CA LEU A 54 17.29 -7.26 2.65
C LEU A 54 18.24 -6.06 2.53
N LEU A 55 18.45 -5.32 3.62
CA LEU A 55 19.36 -4.17 3.66
C LEU A 55 20.81 -4.60 3.44
N ASN A 56 21.25 -5.67 4.10
CA ASN A 56 22.58 -6.23 3.95
C ASN A 56 22.85 -6.71 2.51
N ASN A 57 21.90 -7.44 1.93
CA ASN A 57 21.99 -7.92 0.55
C ASN A 57 22.06 -6.77 -0.48
N LYS A 58 21.41 -5.65 -0.19
CA LYS A 58 21.43 -4.45 -1.03
C LYS A 58 22.58 -3.49 -0.69
N LYS A 59 23.40 -3.79 0.32
CA LYS A 59 24.48 -2.93 0.85
C LYS A 59 24.00 -1.52 1.23
N ILE A 60 22.82 -1.44 1.85
CA ILE A 60 22.22 -0.17 2.30
C ILE A 60 22.59 0.05 3.77
N GLU A 61 23.12 1.24 4.08
CA GLU A 61 23.46 1.64 5.45
C GLU A 61 22.19 1.79 6.30
N TYR A 62 22.21 1.25 7.51
CA TYR A 62 21.13 1.35 8.47
C TYR A 62 21.63 1.45 9.91
N VAL A 63 20.74 1.86 10.80
CA VAL A 63 20.92 1.82 12.26
C VAL A 63 19.68 1.23 12.91
N LEU A 64 19.83 0.70 14.12
CA LEU A 64 18.69 0.19 14.89
C LEU A 64 18.02 1.31 15.68
N LEU A 65 16.70 1.27 15.82
CA LEU A 65 15.95 2.26 16.59
C LEU A 65 16.42 2.31 18.06
N SER A 66 16.72 1.16 18.68
CA SER A 66 17.27 1.06 20.04
C SER A 66 18.61 1.78 20.21
N GLN A 67 19.38 1.94 19.14
CA GLN A 67 20.68 2.62 19.18
C GLN A 67 20.54 4.15 19.13
N VAL A 68 19.46 4.66 18.58
CA VAL A 68 19.27 6.10 18.31
C VAL A 68 18.26 6.78 19.23
N ILE A 69 17.27 6.05 19.72
CA ILE A 69 16.24 6.60 20.61
C ILE A 69 16.88 7.23 21.87
N GLY A 70 16.47 8.45 22.20
CA GLY A 70 17.03 9.21 23.32
C GLY A 70 18.46 9.74 23.11
N LYS A 71 19.17 9.34 22.05
CA LYS A 71 20.58 9.69 21.78
C LYS A 71 20.76 10.61 20.58
N ILE A 72 20.02 10.36 19.50
CA ILE A 72 20.16 11.07 18.22
C ILE A 72 18.81 11.64 17.80
N LYS A 73 18.83 12.89 17.33
CA LYS A 73 17.68 13.52 16.67
C LYS A 73 18.02 13.87 15.23
N TYR A 74 17.23 13.36 14.30
CA TYR A 74 17.35 13.65 12.88
C TYR A 74 16.59 14.92 12.50
N LYS A 75 17.10 15.68 11.53
CA LYS A 75 16.42 16.87 11.01
C LYS A 75 15.02 16.54 10.51
N VAL A 76 14.89 15.46 9.76
CA VAL A 76 13.63 14.97 9.20
C VAL A 76 13.51 13.46 9.40
N VAL A 77 12.33 12.99 9.78
CA VAL A 77 11.99 11.58 9.86
C VAL A 77 10.77 11.29 8.99
N PHE A 78 10.90 10.33 8.07
CA PHE A 78 9.78 9.75 7.34
C PHE A 78 9.34 8.46 8.02
N SER A 79 8.03 8.29 8.22
CA SER A 79 7.45 7.08 8.82
C SER A 79 6.08 6.78 8.24
N THR A 80 5.73 5.51 8.15
CA THR A 80 4.34 5.08 7.86
C THR A 80 3.49 5.09 9.10
N ALA A 81 4.06 5.42 10.25
CA ALA A 81 3.41 5.39 11.55
C ALA A 81 3.11 3.95 12.06
N GLU A 82 4.00 3.01 11.86
CA GLU A 82 3.86 1.63 12.36
C GLU A 82 5.00 1.17 13.28
N ALA A 83 5.93 2.08 13.61
CA ALA A 83 7.04 1.77 14.50
C ALA A 83 6.60 1.55 15.94
N TYR A 84 7.40 0.83 16.66
CA TYR A 84 7.33 0.55 18.08
C TYR A 84 5.92 0.31 18.66
N GLN A 85 5.52 -0.94 18.70
CA GLN A 85 4.28 -1.38 19.33
C GLN A 85 4.61 -2.27 20.53
N GLU A 86 4.01 -1.97 21.67
CA GLU A 86 4.18 -2.70 22.91
C GLU A 86 2.93 -3.53 23.22
N LYS A 87 3.12 -4.74 23.76
CA LYS A 87 2.00 -5.57 24.23
C LYS A 87 1.36 -4.90 25.43
N VAL A 88 0.03 -4.88 25.49
CA VAL A 88 -0.70 -4.32 26.62
C VAL A 88 -0.44 -5.15 27.88
N THR A 89 0.17 -4.52 28.86
CA THR A 89 0.24 -4.97 30.27
C THR A 89 -0.82 -4.25 31.09
N TYR A 90 -1.06 -4.67 32.33
CA TYR A 90 -1.96 -3.94 33.24
C TYR A 90 -1.56 -2.48 33.40
N TYR A 91 -0.27 -2.21 33.51
CA TYR A 91 0.27 -0.86 33.61
C TYR A 91 0.07 -0.04 32.34
N SER A 92 0.38 -0.61 31.19
CA SER A 92 0.19 0.06 29.90
C SER A 92 -1.29 0.26 29.57
N TYR A 93 -2.19 -0.62 30.03
CA TYR A 93 -3.64 -0.45 29.90
C TYR A 93 -4.18 0.72 30.75
N PHE A 94 -3.70 0.86 31.98
CA PHE A 94 -4.05 2.00 32.86
C PHE A 94 -3.56 3.33 32.24
N LYS A 95 -2.34 3.36 31.78
CA LYS A 95 -1.74 4.49 31.05
C LYS A 95 -2.53 4.82 29.78
N TYR A 96 -3.05 3.82 29.10
CA TYR A 96 -3.91 3.92 27.94
C TYR A 96 -5.27 4.58 28.25
N ILE A 97 -6.00 4.10 29.24
CA ILE A 97 -7.29 4.69 29.64
C ILE A 97 -7.09 6.16 30.05
N TYR A 98 -6.05 6.43 30.83
CA TYR A 98 -5.70 7.77 31.25
C TYR A 98 -5.36 8.67 30.04
N SER A 99 -4.62 8.17 29.06
CA SER A 99 -4.26 8.92 27.86
C SER A 99 -5.45 9.20 26.94
N ILE A 100 -6.43 8.28 26.82
CA ILE A 100 -7.67 8.54 26.07
C ILE A 100 -8.47 9.66 26.69
N SER A 101 -8.67 9.60 28.00
CA SER A 101 -9.49 10.58 28.72
C SER A 101 -8.89 11.99 28.62
N ILE A 102 -7.59 12.09 28.82
CA ILE A 102 -6.86 13.37 28.69
C ILE A 102 -6.64 13.75 27.23
N GLY A 103 -6.33 12.79 26.35
CA GLY A 103 -6.13 13.04 24.94
C GLY A 103 -7.39 13.59 24.27
N SER A 104 -8.57 13.10 24.62
CA SER A 104 -9.84 13.65 24.14
C SER A 104 -10.07 15.08 24.63
N PHE A 105 -9.75 15.38 25.90
CA PHE A 105 -9.85 16.71 26.46
C PHE A 105 -8.86 17.69 25.82
N ILE A 106 -7.62 17.26 25.61
CA ILE A 106 -6.56 18.06 24.98
C ILE A 106 -6.85 18.33 23.50
N GLN A 107 -7.42 17.37 22.79
CA GLN A 107 -7.82 17.52 21.39
C GLN A 107 -8.95 18.54 21.23
N LEU A 108 -9.93 18.53 22.14
CA LEU A 108 -11.01 19.52 22.21
C LEU A 108 -10.51 20.91 22.56
N SER A 109 -9.42 21.01 23.30
CA SER A 109 -8.83 22.30 23.72
C SER A 109 -7.79 22.88 22.76
N GLY A 110 -7.45 22.21 21.66
CA GLY A 110 -6.41 22.63 20.70
C GLY A 110 -4.97 22.49 21.22
N LEU A 111 -4.77 22.00 22.45
CA LEU A 111 -3.45 21.83 23.08
C LEU A 111 -2.75 20.51 22.71
N SER A 112 -3.31 19.76 21.74
CA SER A 112 -2.84 18.43 21.36
C SER A 112 -1.35 18.35 21.00
N ARG A 113 -0.77 19.41 20.40
CA ARG A 113 0.64 19.44 20.03
C ARG A 113 1.61 19.54 21.20
N LEU A 114 1.22 20.19 22.28
CA LEU A 114 2.08 20.37 23.46
C LEU A 114 2.19 19.10 24.31
N PHE A 115 1.16 18.27 24.31
CA PHE A 115 1.05 17.12 25.18
C PHE A 115 1.25 15.75 24.52
N VAL A 116 1.37 15.68 23.18
CA VAL A 116 1.62 14.42 22.45
C VAL A 116 2.84 13.65 22.97
N ASN A 117 3.85 14.36 23.47
CA ASN A 117 5.05 13.73 24.03
C ASN A 117 4.83 13.07 25.41
N PHE A 118 3.74 13.38 26.11
CA PHE A 118 3.45 12.84 27.43
C PHE A 118 2.54 11.60 27.39
N PHE A 119 1.78 11.42 26.31
CA PHE A 119 0.79 10.37 26.23
C PHE A 119 1.02 9.50 24.99
N SER A 120 1.32 8.23 25.23
CA SER A 120 1.29 7.23 24.16
C SER A 120 -0.16 6.92 23.80
N HIS A 121 -0.53 7.14 22.55
CA HIS A 121 -1.86 6.83 22.05
C HIS A 121 -1.96 5.37 21.59
N PRO A 122 -3.08 4.70 21.89
CA PRO A 122 -3.29 3.34 21.46
C PRO A 122 -3.48 3.24 19.94
N LEU A 123 -3.03 2.13 19.40
CA LEU A 123 -3.35 1.76 18.03
C LEU A 123 -4.78 1.25 17.94
N THR A 124 -5.64 2.04 17.35
CA THR A 124 -6.90 1.58 16.79
C THR A 124 -6.69 1.26 15.31
N GLY A 125 -5.84 0.32 15.01
CA GLY A 125 -5.55 -0.04 13.61
C GLY A 125 -6.21 -1.35 13.23
N GLY A 126 -6.96 -1.32 12.14
CA GLY A 126 -7.65 -2.40 11.49
C GLY A 126 -7.27 -3.83 11.82
N GLY A 127 -8.19 -4.58 12.40
CA GLY A 127 -8.07 -6.01 12.61
C GLY A 127 -7.26 -6.45 13.83
N ILE A 128 -6.48 -5.57 14.44
CA ILE A 128 -5.80 -5.85 15.70
C ILE A 128 -6.71 -5.34 16.81
N ASN A 129 -7.01 -6.21 17.74
CA ASN A 129 -7.77 -5.87 18.91
C ASN A 129 -7.06 -4.71 19.64
N ALA A 130 -7.70 -3.53 19.69
CA ALA A 130 -7.16 -2.31 20.31
C ALA A 130 -6.72 -2.51 21.76
N LYS A 131 -7.20 -3.58 22.40
CA LYS A 131 -6.84 -4.02 23.76
C LYS A 131 -5.47 -4.72 23.84
N THR A 132 -4.80 -4.99 22.71
CA THR A 132 -3.62 -5.86 22.69
C THR A 132 -2.30 -5.10 22.58
N PHE A 133 -2.29 -3.90 21.95
CA PHE A 133 -1.05 -3.15 21.70
C PHE A 133 -1.20 -1.66 21.91
N ILE A 134 -0.16 -1.06 22.48
CA ILE A 134 0.04 0.38 22.58
C ILE A 134 1.18 0.76 21.65
N ARG A 135 1.04 1.88 20.96
CA ARG A 135 2.08 2.45 20.13
C ARG A 135 2.69 3.68 20.79
N HIS A 136 4.01 3.75 20.77
CA HIS A 136 4.77 4.91 21.22
C HIS A 136 5.07 5.84 20.04
N PRO A 137 4.98 7.17 20.20
CA PRO A 137 5.29 8.14 19.15
C PRO A 137 6.81 8.34 19.00
N VAL A 138 7.54 7.25 18.76
CA VAL A 138 9.01 7.25 18.66
C VAL A 138 9.55 8.17 17.58
N GLU A 139 8.74 8.48 16.58
CA GLU A 139 9.06 9.44 15.54
C GLU A 139 9.44 10.80 16.14
N ARG A 140 8.70 11.26 17.19
CA ARG A 140 9.01 12.53 17.91
C ARG A 140 10.26 12.43 18.76
N GLU A 141 10.62 11.26 19.22
CA GLU A 141 11.83 11.07 20.00
C GLU A 141 13.08 11.14 19.13
N ILE A 142 13.01 10.68 17.89
CA ILE A 142 14.15 10.62 16.98
C ILE A 142 14.13 11.71 15.89
N GLY A 143 13.05 12.49 15.75
CA GLY A 143 12.87 13.50 14.70
C GLY A 143 12.57 14.89 15.22
N ILE A 144 13.05 15.91 14.49
CA ILE A 144 12.66 17.31 14.66
C ILE A 144 11.41 17.60 13.83
N LYS A 145 11.48 17.33 12.53
CA LYS A 145 10.36 17.40 11.59
C LYS A 145 9.93 15.99 11.24
N ILE A 146 8.65 15.68 11.38
CA ILE A 146 8.11 14.34 11.16
C ILE A 146 7.14 14.36 10.01
N ILE A 147 7.37 13.48 9.05
CA ILE A 147 6.60 13.40 7.81
C ILE A 147 5.99 12.01 7.71
N LYS A 148 4.65 11.98 7.63
CA LYS A 148 3.94 10.72 7.40
C LYS A 148 3.99 10.34 5.93
N TYR A 149 4.51 9.15 5.64
CA TYR A 149 4.46 8.54 4.32
C TYR A 149 3.21 7.65 4.19
N PRO A 150 2.45 7.73 3.09
CA PRO A 150 1.26 6.90 2.89
C PRO A 150 1.64 5.44 2.63
N LYS A 151 0.83 4.50 3.14
CA LYS A 151 1.16 3.06 3.06
C LYS A 151 0.89 2.44 1.70
N GLY A 152 -0.27 2.65 1.16
CA GLY A 152 -0.74 2.03 -0.07
C GLY A 152 -2.03 2.67 -0.53
N LEU A 153 -2.51 2.19 -1.68
CA LEU A 153 -3.68 2.75 -2.35
C LEU A 153 -5.02 2.18 -1.84
N ASP A 154 -5.00 1.30 -0.84
CA ASP A 154 -6.24 0.76 -0.25
C ASP A 154 -6.82 1.77 0.75
N ILE A 155 -7.69 2.64 0.28
CA ILE A 155 -8.29 3.74 1.04
C ILE A 155 -9.74 3.40 1.37
N ASN A 156 -9.97 3.11 2.65
CA ASN A 156 -11.29 2.94 3.24
C ASN A 156 -11.77 4.28 3.79
N LYS A 157 -12.74 4.91 3.15
CA LYS A 157 -13.22 6.26 3.50
C LYS A 157 -13.82 6.33 4.91
N ALA A 158 -14.52 5.30 5.35
CA ALA A 158 -15.17 5.28 6.65
C ALA A 158 -14.18 5.19 7.82
N LEU A 159 -13.03 4.57 7.61
CA LEU A 159 -12.02 4.34 8.64
C LEU A 159 -10.75 5.19 8.48
N TYR A 160 -10.65 6.01 7.43
CA TYR A 160 -9.48 6.79 7.14
C TYR A 160 -9.61 8.24 7.65
N PRO A 161 -8.62 8.83 8.25
CA PRO A 161 -7.45 8.22 8.90
C PRO A 161 -7.87 7.50 10.19
N LYS A 162 -7.36 6.31 10.38
CA LYS A 162 -7.84 5.39 11.43
C LYS A 162 -7.55 5.82 12.87
N ASN A 163 -6.63 6.76 13.12
CA ASN A 163 -6.08 6.96 14.46
C ASN A 163 -5.78 8.42 14.80
N GLN A 164 -6.14 8.84 16.01
CA GLN A 164 -5.88 10.18 16.57
C GLN A 164 -4.39 10.50 16.71
N TRP A 165 -3.53 9.51 17.03
CA TRP A 165 -2.09 9.71 17.17
C TRP A 165 -1.40 10.20 15.89
N ARG A 166 -2.09 10.20 14.75
CA ARG A 166 -1.60 10.80 13.49
C ARG A 166 -1.39 12.30 13.57
N SER A 167 -1.97 12.97 14.56
CA SER A 167 -1.73 14.39 14.84
C SER A 167 -0.28 14.72 15.21
N ILE A 168 0.57 13.73 15.47
CA ILE A 168 1.99 13.94 15.75
C ILE A 168 2.81 14.41 14.54
N PHE A 169 2.31 14.19 13.33
CA PHE A 169 3.06 14.51 12.11
C PHE A 169 2.94 15.98 11.72
N ASP A 170 4.07 16.58 11.32
CA ASP A 170 4.10 17.95 10.82
C ASP A 170 3.55 18.05 9.39
N TYR A 171 3.76 16.98 8.59
CA TYR A 171 3.27 16.87 7.22
C TYR A 171 2.74 15.46 6.95
N TYR A 172 1.73 15.40 6.09
CA TYR A 172 1.15 14.17 5.57
C TYR A 172 1.37 14.12 4.06
N LEU A 173 2.16 13.17 3.60
CA LEU A 173 2.23 12.87 2.19
C LEU A 173 1.03 12.03 1.80
N CYS A 174 0.38 12.39 0.73
CA CYS A 174 -0.86 11.79 0.25
C CYS A 174 -0.71 11.35 -1.20
N HIS A 175 -1.34 10.26 -1.57
CA HIS A 175 -1.33 9.81 -2.96
C HIS A 175 -2.17 10.71 -3.87
N SER A 176 -3.23 11.31 -3.31
CA SER A 176 -4.24 12.05 -4.08
C SER A 176 -4.91 13.14 -3.26
N GLU A 177 -5.76 13.93 -3.92
CA GLU A 177 -6.66 14.87 -3.26
C GLU A 177 -7.64 14.16 -2.30
N ILE A 178 -8.06 12.95 -2.67
CA ILE A 178 -9.03 12.19 -1.88
C ILE A 178 -8.49 11.88 -0.49
N ASP A 179 -7.25 11.40 -0.38
CA ASP A 179 -6.68 11.12 0.94
C ASP A 179 -6.23 12.39 1.67
N CYS A 180 -5.88 13.48 0.96
CA CYS A 180 -5.73 14.79 1.58
C CYS A 180 -7.01 15.21 2.28
N ASN A 181 -8.15 15.21 1.58
CA ASN A 181 -9.43 15.63 2.12
C ASN A 181 -9.86 14.77 3.31
N LEU A 182 -9.72 13.45 3.20
CA LEU A 182 -10.03 12.53 4.30
C LEU A 182 -9.17 12.76 5.57
N ILE A 183 -7.97 13.30 5.41
CA ILE A 183 -7.12 13.69 6.54
C ILE A 183 -7.55 15.04 7.10
N THR A 184 -7.74 16.03 6.25
CA THR A 184 -8.09 17.41 6.68
C THR A 184 -9.49 17.50 7.27
N ASP A 185 -10.43 16.67 6.84
CA ASP A 185 -11.76 16.56 7.45
C ASP A 185 -11.69 16.17 8.94
N LYS A 186 -10.69 15.40 9.32
CA LYS A 186 -10.49 14.97 10.73
C LYS A 186 -9.42 15.78 11.47
N PHE A 187 -8.46 16.31 10.75
CA PHE A 187 -7.34 17.10 11.25
C PHE A 187 -7.19 18.35 10.39
N PRO A 188 -8.03 19.39 10.59
CA PRO A 188 -8.06 20.60 9.76
C PRO A 188 -6.70 21.31 9.67
N GLU A 189 -5.87 21.20 10.72
CA GLU A 189 -4.53 21.78 10.78
C GLU A 189 -3.46 20.93 10.06
N ALA A 190 -3.80 19.75 9.55
CA ALA A 190 -2.85 18.86 8.91
C ALA A 190 -2.35 19.45 7.58
N LYS A 191 -1.03 19.54 7.45
CA LYS A 191 -0.38 19.96 6.20
C LYS A 191 -0.25 18.77 5.27
N CYS A 192 -1.23 18.60 4.38
CA CYS A 192 -1.26 17.53 3.39
C CYS A 192 -0.56 17.95 2.09
N ILE A 193 0.25 17.04 1.53
CA ILE A 193 1.00 17.26 0.30
C ILE A 193 0.79 16.07 -0.63
N LYS A 194 0.31 16.32 -1.83
CA LYS A 194 0.10 15.29 -2.85
C LYS A 194 1.41 14.89 -3.52
N ILE A 195 1.71 13.61 -3.54
CA ILE A 195 2.93 13.05 -4.13
C ILE A 195 2.66 12.01 -5.24
N GLY A 196 1.39 11.71 -5.52
CA GLY A 196 1.05 10.59 -6.40
C GLY A 196 1.45 9.25 -5.79
N TYR A 197 1.91 8.32 -6.63
CA TYR A 197 2.38 7.02 -6.15
C TYR A 197 3.81 6.74 -6.61
N PRO A 198 4.82 7.23 -5.88
CA PRO A 198 6.23 7.21 -6.27
C PRO A 198 6.76 5.83 -6.65
N LYS A 199 6.22 4.77 -6.07
CA LYS A 199 6.55 3.39 -6.40
C LYS A 199 6.43 3.08 -7.91
N TYR A 200 5.55 3.78 -8.63
CA TYR A 200 5.29 3.58 -10.05
C TYR A 200 5.76 4.76 -10.92
N ASN A 201 6.59 5.64 -10.39
CA ASN A 201 7.11 6.77 -11.16
C ASN A 201 8.32 6.41 -12.03
N SER A 202 9.12 5.43 -11.61
CA SER A 202 10.26 4.91 -12.38
C SER A 202 9.78 3.80 -13.31
N LEU A 203 9.32 4.20 -14.50
CA LEU A 203 8.81 3.26 -15.50
C LEU A 203 9.92 2.85 -16.48
N LEU A 204 9.92 1.57 -16.82
CA LEU A 204 10.68 1.05 -17.95
C LEU A 204 9.92 1.35 -19.25
N PRO A 205 10.57 1.38 -20.41
CA PRO A 205 9.88 1.27 -21.69
C PRO A 205 9.02 0.00 -21.75
N GLU A 206 7.85 0.06 -22.38
CA GLU A 206 6.90 -1.06 -22.40
C GLU A 206 7.53 -2.35 -22.96
N ASP A 207 8.28 -2.24 -24.06
CA ASP A 207 8.98 -3.38 -24.66
C ASP A 207 10.02 -3.99 -23.74
N SER A 208 10.72 -3.16 -22.95
CA SER A 208 11.66 -3.65 -21.93
C SER A 208 10.94 -4.43 -20.82
N ALA A 209 9.78 -3.95 -20.39
CA ALA A 209 8.96 -4.64 -19.40
C ALA A 209 8.42 -5.97 -19.95
N LYS A 210 7.95 -5.99 -21.20
CA LYS A 210 7.52 -7.22 -21.89
C LYS A 210 8.65 -8.23 -22.00
N ASN A 211 9.83 -7.80 -22.44
CA ASN A 211 10.99 -8.68 -22.57
C ASN A 211 11.41 -9.31 -21.24
N ILE A 212 11.34 -8.56 -20.12
CA ILE A 212 11.61 -9.10 -18.78
C ILE A 212 10.60 -10.18 -18.42
N ILE A 213 9.30 -9.94 -18.64
CA ILE A 213 8.25 -10.91 -18.29
C ILE A 213 8.34 -12.14 -19.19
N TYR A 214 8.55 -11.99 -20.47
CA TYR A 214 8.66 -13.09 -21.43
C TYR A 214 9.93 -13.91 -21.20
N GLY A 215 11.04 -13.27 -20.82
CA GLY A 215 12.25 -13.98 -20.43
C GLY A 215 12.13 -14.76 -19.12
N ASP A 216 11.32 -14.26 -18.18
CA ASP A 216 11.10 -14.91 -16.89
C ASP A 216 10.08 -16.05 -16.94
N ILE A 217 9.15 -16.05 -17.92
CA ILE A 217 8.02 -16.99 -18.02
C ILE A 217 7.98 -17.57 -19.45
N ALA A 218 8.73 -18.63 -19.66
CA ALA A 218 8.93 -19.25 -20.98
C ALA A 218 7.64 -19.74 -21.66
N SER A 219 6.56 -19.98 -20.91
CA SER A 219 5.28 -20.44 -21.46
C SER A 219 4.39 -19.32 -22.03
N ILE A 220 4.81 -18.05 -21.94
CA ILE A 220 4.09 -16.95 -22.59
C ILE A 220 4.28 -17.05 -24.12
N ASN A 221 3.17 -16.98 -24.84
CA ASN A 221 3.18 -16.90 -26.30
C ASN A 221 3.31 -15.41 -26.72
N PRO A 222 4.44 -14.96 -27.33
CA PRO A 222 4.63 -13.57 -27.69
C PRO A 222 3.63 -13.02 -28.72
N SER A 223 2.96 -13.90 -29.48
CA SER A 223 1.95 -13.49 -30.47
C SER A 223 0.58 -13.20 -29.88
N LYS A 224 0.35 -13.55 -28.60
CA LYS A 224 -0.92 -13.28 -27.90
C LYS A 224 -0.78 -12.10 -26.98
N PRO A 225 -1.79 -11.20 -26.88
CA PRO A 225 -1.81 -10.13 -25.88
C PRO A 225 -1.73 -10.69 -24.46
N LEU A 226 -1.09 -9.94 -23.57
CA LEU A 226 -0.90 -10.29 -22.17
C LEU A 226 -1.95 -9.62 -21.29
N ILE A 227 -2.79 -10.41 -20.64
CA ILE A 227 -3.72 -9.99 -19.60
C ILE A 227 -3.08 -10.24 -18.24
N LEU A 228 -3.00 -9.21 -17.41
CA LEU A 228 -2.59 -9.34 -16.00
C LEU A 228 -3.84 -9.45 -15.12
N TRP A 229 -4.01 -10.57 -14.45
CA TRP A 229 -5.04 -10.71 -13.43
C TRP A 229 -4.46 -10.51 -12.03
N MET A 230 -5.01 -9.53 -11.29
CA MET A 230 -4.59 -9.12 -9.95
C MET A 230 -5.71 -9.35 -8.93
N PRO A 231 -5.99 -10.62 -8.57
CA PRO A 231 -7.04 -10.91 -7.60
C PRO A 231 -6.65 -10.49 -6.19
N THR A 232 -7.63 -9.99 -5.42
CA THR A 232 -7.45 -9.58 -4.03
C THR A 232 -7.70 -10.74 -3.08
N LEU A 233 -6.88 -10.86 -2.03
CA LEU A 233 -7.21 -11.71 -0.89
C LEU A 233 -8.36 -11.07 -0.10
N ILE A 234 -9.54 -11.66 -0.21
CA ILE A 234 -10.72 -11.25 0.53
C ILE A 234 -10.82 -12.07 1.81
N LYS A 235 -10.81 -11.38 2.96
CA LYS A 235 -10.93 -12.02 4.28
C LYS A 235 -11.91 -11.25 5.16
N ILE A 236 -12.93 -11.95 5.68
CA ILE A 236 -13.93 -11.38 6.57
C ILE A 236 -13.97 -12.22 7.85
N ASN A 237 -13.76 -11.62 9.01
CA ASN A 237 -13.82 -12.27 10.32
C ASN A 237 -12.99 -13.57 10.41
N GLY A 238 -11.86 -13.62 9.72
CA GLY A 238 -10.98 -14.79 9.70
C GLY A 238 -11.22 -15.77 8.53
N GLU A 239 -12.37 -15.73 7.89
CA GLU A 239 -12.74 -16.56 6.77
C GLU A 239 -12.26 -15.96 5.44
N ILE A 240 -11.69 -16.79 4.56
CA ILE A 240 -11.31 -16.41 3.20
C ILE A 240 -12.53 -16.56 2.30
N ILE A 241 -12.85 -15.50 1.56
CA ILE A 241 -13.88 -15.55 0.52
C ILE A 241 -13.20 -15.88 -0.80
N ASP A 242 -13.53 -17.05 -1.35
CA ASP A 242 -12.84 -17.63 -2.49
C ASP A 242 -13.29 -17.01 -3.83
N ASN A 243 -12.85 -15.80 -4.08
CA ASN A 243 -13.14 -15.10 -5.33
C ASN A 243 -12.30 -15.64 -6.51
N ILE A 244 -11.13 -16.18 -6.21
CA ILE A 244 -10.17 -16.63 -7.23
C ILE A 244 -10.65 -17.92 -7.88
N LYS A 245 -10.98 -18.96 -7.09
CA LYS A 245 -11.46 -20.24 -7.62
C LYS A 245 -12.80 -20.10 -8.35
N VAL A 246 -13.62 -19.13 -7.90
CA VAL A 246 -14.90 -18.86 -8.57
C VAL A 246 -14.69 -18.24 -9.95
N TRP A 247 -13.74 -17.32 -10.10
CA TRP A 247 -13.47 -16.65 -11.39
C TRP A 247 -12.55 -17.44 -12.32
N SER A 248 -11.66 -18.29 -11.79
CA SER A 248 -10.64 -18.97 -12.60
C SER A 248 -11.20 -19.83 -13.75
N PRO A 249 -12.35 -20.54 -13.64
CA PRO A 249 -12.93 -21.26 -14.78
C PRO A 249 -13.45 -20.36 -15.90
N VAL A 250 -13.87 -19.13 -15.56
CA VAL A 250 -14.28 -18.13 -16.57
C VAL A 250 -13.05 -17.53 -17.23
N ILE A 251 -12.04 -17.20 -16.43
CA ILE A 251 -10.79 -16.59 -16.90
C ILE A 251 -9.98 -17.57 -17.78
N SER A 252 -9.99 -18.87 -17.48
CA SER A 252 -9.28 -19.87 -18.28
C SER A 252 -9.79 -19.94 -19.74
N ARG A 253 -11.05 -19.58 -20.00
CA ARG A 253 -11.60 -19.49 -21.37
C ARG A 253 -10.92 -18.40 -22.23
N LEU A 254 -10.18 -17.50 -21.62
CA LEU A 254 -9.41 -16.47 -22.35
C LEU A 254 -8.15 -17.02 -22.99
N LEU A 255 -7.64 -18.18 -22.56
CA LEU A 255 -6.36 -18.77 -22.97
C LEU A 255 -6.26 -19.08 -24.47
N ASP A 256 -7.39 -19.29 -25.13
CA ASP A 256 -7.42 -19.49 -26.58
C ASP A 256 -6.83 -18.29 -27.34
N LYS A 257 -7.08 -17.07 -26.86
CA LYS A 257 -6.72 -15.80 -27.53
C LYS A 257 -5.69 -14.97 -26.80
N PHE A 258 -5.47 -15.20 -25.52
CA PHE A 258 -4.65 -14.35 -24.65
C PHE A 258 -3.69 -15.17 -23.79
N ASN A 259 -2.57 -14.57 -23.41
CA ASN A 259 -1.84 -15.02 -22.23
C ASN A 259 -2.51 -14.42 -21.00
N VAL A 260 -2.74 -15.21 -19.97
CA VAL A 260 -3.26 -14.73 -18.70
C VAL A 260 -2.23 -14.99 -17.62
N LEU A 261 -1.63 -13.91 -17.10
CA LEU A 261 -0.65 -13.94 -16.01
C LEU A 261 -1.32 -13.46 -14.72
N ILE A 262 -1.22 -14.28 -13.68
CA ILE A 262 -1.82 -14.00 -12.38
C ILE A 262 -0.73 -13.57 -11.40
N SER A 263 -0.93 -12.45 -10.73
CA SER A 263 -0.12 -12.03 -9.59
C SER A 263 -0.92 -12.20 -8.30
N LEU A 264 -0.64 -13.26 -7.56
CA LEU A 264 -1.33 -13.57 -6.32
C LEU A 264 -0.89 -12.66 -5.16
N HIS A 265 -1.83 -12.36 -4.26
CA HIS A 265 -1.50 -11.66 -3.04
C HIS A 265 -0.54 -12.51 -2.18
N PRO A 266 0.61 -11.98 -1.69
CA PRO A 266 1.62 -12.78 -0.98
C PRO A 266 1.09 -13.56 0.23
N LYS A 267 0.10 -13.00 0.96
CA LYS A 267 -0.54 -13.72 2.07
C LYS A 267 -1.40 -14.89 1.61
N LEU A 268 -1.98 -14.83 0.42
CA LEU A 268 -2.78 -15.92 -0.09
C LEU A 268 -1.93 -17.17 -0.35
N VAL A 269 -0.75 -16.99 -0.95
CA VAL A 269 0.20 -18.09 -1.19
C VAL A 269 0.64 -18.79 0.10
N VAL A 270 0.67 -18.07 1.22
CA VAL A 270 0.97 -18.64 2.54
C VAL A 270 -0.24 -19.35 3.14
N LEU A 271 -1.44 -18.82 2.92
CA LEU A 271 -2.68 -19.35 3.51
C LEU A 271 -3.23 -20.53 2.71
N GLU A 272 -3.06 -20.51 1.41
CA GLU A 272 -3.49 -21.55 0.46
C GLU A 272 -2.32 -21.91 -0.47
N PRO A 273 -1.35 -22.72 -0.03
CA PRO A 273 -0.15 -23.05 -0.82
C PRO A 273 -0.50 -23.70 -2.17
N GLU A 274 -1.56 -24.49 -2.23
CA GLU A 274 -2.00 -25.24 -3.43
C GLU A 274 -2.69 -24.36 -4.48
N ILE A 275 -3.00 -23.11 -4.18
CA ILE A 275 -3.73 -22.24 -5.11
C ILE A 275 -2.96 -22.02 -6.43
N ALA A 276 -1.64 -21.97 -6.37
CA ALA A 276 -0.82 -21.79 -7.58
C ALA A 276 -0.88 -23.04 -8.48
N ASN A 277 -0.87 -24.24 -7.91
CA ASN A 277 -0.99 -25.50 -8.63
C ASN A 277 -2.37 -25.60 -9.29
N TYR A 278 -3.43 -25.35 -8.53
CA TYR A 278 -4.80 -25.32 -9.06
C TYR A 278 -4.94 -24.37 -10.26
N LEU A 279 -4.37 -23.19 -10.21
CA LEU A 279 -4.42 -22.23 -11.33
C LEU A 279 -3.61 -22.70 -12.52
N ALA A 280 -2.45 -23.33 -12.28
CA ALA A 280 -1.61 -23.92 -13.34
C ALA A 280 -2.30 -25.11 -14.04
N GLU A 281 -3.06 -25.93 -13.33
CA GLU A 281 -3.88 -27.03 -13.91
C GLU A 281 -4.95 -26.50 -14.86
N LEU A 282 -5.45 -25.27 -14.63
CA LEU A 282 -6.34 -24.57 -15.56
C LEU A 282 -5.60 -23.90 -16.74
N GLY A 283 -4.28 -24.07 -16.85
CA GLY A 283 -3.43 -23.46 -17.88
C GLY A 283 -3.09 -21.99 -17.64
N LEU A 284 -3.46 -21.42 -16.48
CA LEU A 284 -3.19 -20.04 -16.14
C LEU A 284 -1.75 -19.87 -15.68
N LEU A 285 -1.10 -18.78 -16.09
CA LEU A 285 0.29 -18.49 -15.72
C LEU A 285 0.32 -17.78 -14.36
N VAL A 286 1.07 -18.32 -13.40
CA VAL A 286 1.20 -17.71 -12.08
C VAL A 286 2.58 -17.08 -11.92
N ASP A 287 2.64 -15.80 -11.56
CA ASP A 287 3.91 -15.14 -11.24
C ASP A 287 4.40 -15.58 -9.86
N VAL A 288 5.41 -16.46 -9.85
CA VAL A 288 6.03 -16.99 -8.63
C VAL A 288 7.33 -16.28 -8.26
N LYS A 289 7.78 -15.28 -9.04
CA LYS A 289 9.04 -14.57 -8.80
C LYS A 289 8.96 -13.70 -7.56
N LYS A 290 9.67 -14.11 -6.50
CA LYS A 290 9.75 -13.35 -5.26
C LYS A 290 10.40 -11.99 -5.48
N GLY A 291 9.82 -10.92 -4.88
CA GLY A 291 10.38 -9.57 -4.94
C GLY A 291 10.26 -8.88 -6.30
N ARG A 292 9.43 -9.39 -7.20
CA ARG A 292 9.15 -8.73 -8.49
C ARG A 292 8.56 -7.33 -8.25
N ASN A 293 9.08 -6.34 -8.95
CA ASN A 293 8.46 -5.03 -8.99
C ASN A 293 7.14 -5.10 -9.79
N LEU A 294 6.01 -4.83 -9.11
CA LEU A 294 4.69 -4.88 -9.72
C LEU A 294 4.53 -3.91 -10.90
N SER A 295 5.31 -2.79 -10.94
CA SER A 295 5.26 -1.87 -12.08
C SER A 295 5.60 -2.56 -13.40
N VAL A 296 6.52 -3.52 -13.38
CA VAL A 296 6.91 -4.29 -14.57
C VAL A 296 5.74 -5.13 -15.09
N LEU A 297 4.97 -5.77 -14.19
CA LEU A 297 3.76 -6.53 -14.57
C LEU A 297 2.71 -5.63 -15.21
N TYR A 298 2.42 -4.48 -14.58
CA TYR A 298 1.48 -3.53 -15.15
C TYR A 298 1.96 -3.02 -16.50
N GLN A 299 3.23 -2.66 -16.64
CA GLN A 299 3.77 -2.15 -17.90
C GLN A 299 3.72 -3.17 -19.04
N ALA A 300 4.11 -4.41 -18.75
CA ALA A 300 4.12 -5.50 -19.74
C ALA A 300 2.71 -5.90 -20.20
N SER A 301 1.67 -5.69 -19.38
CA SER A 301 0.32 -6.13 -19.70
C SER A 301 -0.39 -5.21 -20.69
N ASP A 302 -1.17 -5.80 -21.60
CA ASP A 302 -2.03 -5.08 -22.54
C ASP A 302 -3.36 -4.68 -21.90
N LEU A 303 -3.83 -5.47 -20.91
CA LEU A 303 -5.04 -5.22 -20.13
C LEU A 303 -4.87 -5.79 -18.71
N VAL A 304 -5.54 -5.17 -17.75
CA VAL A 304 -5.53 -5.60 -16.33
C VAL A 304 -6.95 -5.98 -15.91
N LEU A 305 -7.06 -7.17 -15.33
CA LEU A 305 -8.24 -7.63 -14.61
C LEU A 305 -7.98 -7.47 -13.12
N CYS A 306 -8.85 -6.76 -12.42
CA CYS A 306 -8.84 -6.64 -10.96
C CYS A 306 -10.21 -6.94 -10.41
N ASP A 307 -10.26 -7.31 -9.15
CA ASP A 307 -11.52 -7.34 -8.41
C ASP A 307 -11.64 -6.10 -7.51
N TYR A 308 -10.84 -5.94 -6.47
CA TYR A 308 -10.95 -4.87 -5.48
C TYR A 308 -9.59 -4.37 -4.99
N GLY A 309 -9.62 -3.27 -4.23
CA GLY A 309 -8.49 -2.79 -3.44
C GLY A 309 -7.41 -2.03 -4.21
N ALA A 310 -6.19 -2.07 -3.68
CA ALA A 310 -5.08 -1.27 -4.17
C ALA A 310 -4.65 -1.58 -5.61
N SER A 311 -4.90 -2.79 -6.11
CA SER A 311 -4.59 -3.18 -7.49
C SER A 311 -5.39 -2.39 -8.51
N VAL A 312 -6.66 -2.08 -8.19
CA VAL A 312 -7.54 -1.24 -9.02
C VAL A 312 -6.94 0.17 -9.17
N LEU A 313 -6.61 0.82 -8.06
CA LEU A 313 -6.03 2.16 -8.08
C LEU A 313 -4.62 2.19 -8.69
N SER A 314 -3.85 1.09 -8.54
CA SER A 314 -2.57 0.93 -9.23
C SER A 314 -2.75 0.89 -10.75
N ALA A 315 -3.73 0.14 -11.26
CA ALA A 315 -4.03 0.09 -12.69
C ALA A 315 -4.47 1.47 -13.23
N VAL A 316 -5.27 2.21 -12.46
CA VAL A 316 -5.65 3.60 -12.77
C VAL A 316 -4.42 4.51 -12.82
N TYR A 317 -3.55 4.44 -11.81
CA TYR A 317 -2.32 5.24 -11.77
C TYR A 317 -1.41 4.97 -12.97
N MET A 318 -1.27 3.69 -13.33
CA MET A 318 -0.48 3.21 -14.47
C MET A 318 -1.18 3.41 -15.82
N LYS A 319 -2.39 4.01 -15.85
CA LYS A 319 -3.22 4.26 -17.05
C LYS A 319 -3.49 2.99 -17.85
N LYS A 320 -3.64 1.86 -17.21
CA LYS A 320 -3.88 0.59 -17.90
C LYS A 320 -5.34 0.49 -18.36
N LYS A 321 -5.57 -0.31 -19.40
CA LYS A 321 -6.91 -0.82 -19.73
C LYS A 321 -7.34 -1.68 -18.56
N LEU A 322 -8.48 -1.38 -17.95
CA LEU A 322 -8.92 -1.95 -16.70
C LEU A 322 -10.35 -2.47 -16.81
N ILE A 323 -10.52 -3.72 -16.44
CA ILE A 323 -11.83 -4.37 -16.27
C ILE A 323 -11.90 -4.92 -14.85
N LEU A 324 -13.05 -4.77 -14.22
CA LEU A 324 -13.27 -5.21 -12.85
C LEU A 324 -14.17 -6.43 -12.79
N LEU A 325 -13.84 -7.34 -11.86
CA LEU A 325 -14.58 -8.55 -11.58
C LEU A 325 -15.32 -8.39 -10.25
N ASN A 326 -16.63 -8.58 -10.25
CA ASN A 326 -17.43 -8.47 -9.04
C ASN A 326 -17.35 -9.79 -8.24
N SER A 327 -17.25 -9.68 -6.92
CA SER A 327 -17.40 -10.84 -6.06
C SER A 327 -18.85 -11.32 -6.07
N PRO A 328 -19.12 -12.62 -6.20
CA PRO A 328 -20.46 -13.17 -6.05
C PRO A 328 -20.91 -13.26 -4.58
N SER A 329 -20.03 -12.98 -3.63
CA SER A 329 -20.33 -13.07 -2.20
C SER A 329 -21.10 -11.85 -1.70
N GLU A 330 -22.39 -12.00 -1.41
CA GLU A 330 -23.21 -10.97 -0.77
C GLU A 330 -22.63 -10.52 0.57
N LYS A 331 -22.09 -11.45 1.36
CA LYS A 331 -21.41 -11.16 2.63
C LYS A 331 -20.28 -10.15 2.44
N TYR A 332 -19.50 -10.29 1.36
CA TYR A 332 -18.40 -9.37 1.06
C TYR A 332 -18.92 -8.03 0.54
N ILE A 333 -19.92 -8.03 -0.33
CA ILE A 333 -20.52 -6.81 -0.88
C ILE A 333 -21.09 -5.95 0.24
N ASN A 334 -21.85 -6.53 1.16
CA ASN A 334 -22.41 -5.84 2.31
C ASN A 334 -21.34 -5.29 3.25
N TRP A 335 -20.35 -6.13 3.61
CA TRP A 335 -19.22 -5.73 4.44
C TRP A 335 -18.44 -4.56 3.83
N ARG A 336 -18.31 -4.53 2.52
CA ARG A 336 -17.62 -3.50 1.77
C ARG A 336 -18.43 -2.20 1.67
N GLY A 337 -19.74 -2.29 1.45
CA GLY A 337 -20.65 -1.16 1.38
C GLY A 337 -20.64 -0.28 2.64
N GLU A 338 -20.53 -0.91 3.81
CA GLU A 338 -20.36 -0.19 5.10
C GLU A 338 -19.07 0.64 5.17
N ARG A 339 -18.05 0.28 4.42
CA ARG A 339 -16.69 0.88 4.50
C ARG A 339 -16.40 1.93 3.45
N LYS A 340 -17.11 1.92 2.34
CA LYS A 340 -17.01 2.90 1.25
C LYS A 340 -15.56 3.08 0.74
N TYR A 341 -15.03 2.08 0.07
CA TYR A 341 -13.67 2.14 -0.49
C TYR A 341 -13.60 3.07 -1.72
N VAL A 342 -12.43 3.66 -1.95
CA VAL A 342 -12.20 4.55 -3.11
C VAL A 342 -12.31 3.79 -4.43
N ASP A 343 -11.88 2.53 -4.49
CA ASP A 343 -11.99 1.72 -5.70
C ASP A 343 -13.44 1.33 -6.06
N ASP A 344 -14.42 1.47 -5.14
CA ASP A 344 -15.83 1.35 -5.47
C ASP A 344 -16.33 2.51 -6.36
N ASP A 345 -15.72 3.68 -6.26
CA ASP A 345 -16.01 4.78 -7.17
C ASP A 345 -15.42 4.52 -8.55
N VAL A 346 -14.21 3.96 -8.63
CA VAL A 346 -13.61 3.52 -9.91
C VAL A 346 -14.51 2.51 -10.61
N ARG A 347 -15.13 1.59 -9.86
CA ARG A 347 -16.04 0.57 -10.39
C ARG A 347 -17.26 1.14 -11.12
N LYS A 348 -17.71 2.33 -10.77
CA LYS A 348 -18.81 3.01 -11.47
C LYS A 348 -18.40 3.61 -12.82
N GLU A 349 -17.09 3.71 -13.08
CA GLU A 349 -16.55 4.43 -14.25
C GLU A 349 -15.89 3.49 -15.28
N VAL A 350 -15.57 2.27 -14.88
CA VAL A 350 -14.97 1.24 -15.76
C VAL A 350 -15.92 0.05 -15.90
N SER A 351 -15.66 -0.80 -16.89
CA SER A 351 -16.43 -2.03 -17.08
C SER A 351 -16.25 -2.97 -15.89
N ALA A 352 -17.34 -3.39 -15.28
CA ALA A 352 -17.35 -4.32 -14.16
C ALA A 352 -18.35 -5.46 -14.47
N PHE A 353 -17.93 -6.70 -14.26
CA PHE A 353 -18.69 -7.90 -14.65
C PHE A 353 -19.01 -8.77 -13.46
N ASN A 354 -20.21 -9.34 -13.47
CA ASN A 354 -20.59 -10.42 -12.57
C ASN A 354 -20.20 -11.78 -13.15
N LEU A 355 -20.17 -12.79 -12.34
CA LEU A 355 -19.75 -14.14 -12.74
C LEU A 355 -20.54 -14.70 -13.93
N ASN A 356 -21.83 -14.40 -13.99
CA ASN A 356 -22.74 -14.87 -15.06
C ASN A 356 -22.54 -14.12 -16.40
N ASP A 357 -21.79 -13.02 -16.40
CA ASP A 357 -21.55 -12.18 -17.58
C ASP A 357 -20.30 -12.63 -18.37
N GLY A 358 -19.86 -13.88 -18.22
CA GLY A 358 -18.58 -14.36 -18.77
C GLY A 358 -18.43 -14.22 -20.30
N VAL A 359 -19.51 -14.35 -21.05
CA VAL A 359 -19.49 -14.15 -22.52
C VAL A 359 -19.27 -12.68 -22.86
N ASP A 360 -19.94 -11.77 -22.18
CA ASP A 360 -19.81 -10.33 -22.37
C ASP A 360 -18.44 -9.84 -21.90
N LEU A 361 -17.89 -10.43 -20.83
CA LEU A 361 -16.51 -10.19 -20.39
C LEU A 361 -15.50 -10.46 -21.51
N ILE A 362 -15.58 -11.62 -22.17
CA ILE A 362 -14.68 -11.99 -23.27
C ILE A 362 -14.81 -11.01 -24.43
N LYS A 363 -16.04 -10.63 -24.77
CA LYS A 363 -16.31 -9.63 -25.82
C LYS A 363 -15.73 -8.28 -25.47
N GLN A 364 -15.90 -7.83 -24.23
CA GLN A 364 -15.36 -6.54 -23.77
C GLN A 364 -13.84 -6.53 -23.77
N ILE A 365 -13.18 -7.61 -23.35
CA ILE A 365 -11.71 -7.74 -23.38
C ILE A 365 -11.21 -7.58 -24.82
N ASN A 366 -11.82 -8.28 -25.79
CA ASN A 366 -11.46 -8.18 -27.20
C ASN A 366 -11.59 -6.73 -27.72
N ASN A 367 -12.66 -6.04 -27.34
CA ASN A 367 -12.90 -4.66 -27.70
C ASN A 367 -11.85 -3.72 -27.08
N ASP A 368 -11.60 -3.85 -25.77
CA ASP A 368 -10.67 -2.96 -25.07
C ASP A 368 -9.21 -3.15 -25.52
N ILE A 369 -8.83 -4.37 -25.87
CA ILE A 369 -7.50 -4.64 -26.45
C ILE A 369 -7.36 -3.97 -27.83
N LYS A 370 -8.40 -4.06 -28.65
CA LYS A 370 -8.42 -3.50 -30.01
C LYS A 370 -8.47 -1.97 -30.00
N TYR A 371 -9.26 -1.37 -29.10
CA TYR A 371 -9.46 0.08 -29.05
C TYR A 371 -8.66 0.72 -27.93
N ASN A 372 -7.94 1.81 -28.27
CA ASN A 372 -7.06 2.51 -27.33
C ASN A 372 -7.65 3.86 -26.90
N ASN A 373 -8.46 3.87 -25.85
CA ASN A 373 -9.02 5.11 -25.31
C ASN A 373 -8.10 5.75 -24.26
N ILE A 374 -7.02 6.38 -24.70
CA ILE A 374 -6.02 7.06 -23.85
C ILE A 374 -6.65 8.21 -23.06
N SER A 375 -7.54 8.98 -23.69
CA SER A 375 -8.19 10.14 -23.04
C SER A 375 -8.99 9.75 -21.82
N LYS A 376 -9.78 8.66 -21.90
CA LYS A 376 -10.54 8.14 -20.77
C LYS A 376 -9.63 7.71 -19.62
N ARG A 377 -8.52 7.01 -19.90
CA ARG A 377 -7.56 6.57 -18.88
C ARG A 377 -6.82 7.74 -18.23
N ASN A 378 -6.44 8.75 -19.00
CA ASN A 378 -5.87 9.98 -18.47
C ASN A 378 -6.85 10.71 -17.55
N SER A 379 -8.11 10.87 -17.99
CA SER A 379 -9.16 11.50 -17.17
C SER A 379 -9.36 10.76 -15.85
N LEU A 380 -9.41 9.44 -15.89
CA LEU A 380 -9.56 8.61 -14.71
C LEU A 380 -8.36 8.81 -13.75
N LYS A 381 -7.12 8.73 -14.25
CA LYS A 381 -5.92 9.00 -13.44
C LYS A 381 -5.97 10.40 -12.82
N TRP A 382 -6.31 11.42 -13.60
CA TRP A 382 -6.33 12.81 -13.11
C TRP A 382 -7.38 13.03 -12.03
N ARG A 383 -8.52 12.36 -12.11
CA ARG A 383 -9.57 12.45 -11.10
C ARG A 383 -9.13 11.91 -9.75
N TYR A 384 -8.43 10.78 -9.74
CA TYR A 384 -8.02 10.12 -8.50
C TYR A 384 -6.68 10.60 -7.96
N PHE A 385 -5.75 11.01 -8.82
CA PHE A 385 -4.38 11.36 -8.43
C PHE A 385 -3.97 12.81 -8.73
N GLY A 386 -4.76 13.54 -9.53
CA GLY A 386 -4.41 14.88 -10.00
C GLY A 386 -3.53 14.88 -11.26
N LYS A 387 -3.58 16.02 -11.98
CA LYS A 387 -2.80 16.21 -13.23
C LYS A 387 -1.29 16.33 -12.98
N ASP A 388 -0.92 16.89 -11.82
CA ASP A 388 0.45 17.29 -11.48
C ASP A 388 1.27 16.21 -10.78
N CYS A 389 0.73 15.00 -10.66
CA CYS A 389 1.43 13.86 -10.05
C CYS A 389 2.50 13.29 -11.00
N LYS A 390 3.58 14.05 -11.21
CA LYS A 390 4.77 13.64 -11.95
C LYS A 390 5.95 13.41 -11.01
N TYR A 391 6.90 12.58 -11.43
CA TYR A 391 8.08 12.25 -10.62
C TYR A 391 8.93 13.49 -10.28
N GLU A 392 9.11 14.38 -11.24
CA GLU A 392 9.88 15.61 -11.09
C GLU A 392 9.30 16.49 -9.97
N ASN A 393 7.98 16.63 -9.92
CA ASN A 393 7.30 17.39 -8.86
C ASN A 393 7.51 16.75 -7.49
N THR A 394 7.54 15.42 -7.42
CA THR A 394 7.78 14.68 -6.18
C THR A 394 9.17 14.99 -5.61
N LYS A 395 10.19 15.02 -6.45
CA LYS A 395 11.56 15.36 -6.04
C LYS A 395 11.64 16.79 -5.48
N GLU A 396 11.05 17.76 -6.19
CA GLU A 396 11.01 19.15 -5.73
C GLU A 396 10.29 19.31 -4.38
N ILE A 397 9.18 18.58 -4.19
CA ILE A 397 8.45 18.55 -2.92
C ILE A 397 9.35 18.03 -1.80
N PHE A 398 10.11 16.97 -2.04
CA PHE A 398 11.01 16.43 -1.01
C PHE A 398 12.16 17.37 -0.70
N ASP A 399 12.77 17.98 -1.70
CA ASP A 399 13.82 18.98 -1.49
C ASP A 399 13.32 20.15 -0.60
N LYS A 400 12.10 20.65 -0.84
CA LYS A 400 11.46 21.68 0.01
C LYS A 400 11.14 21.20 1.42
N LEU A 401 10.80 19.93 1.60
CA LEU A 401 10.47 19.39 2.92
C LEU A 401 11.72 19.10 3.77
N ILE A 402 12.83 18.79 3.12
CA ILE A 402 14.09 18.43 3.78
C ILE A 402 14.91 19.69 4.12
N ASN A 403 14.91 20.67 3.27
CA ASN A 403 15.60 21.97 3.47
C ASN A 403 14.81 22.89 4.37
#